data_8a8ec411e8ce09e61807977d3e1ca1c8
#
_entry.id   8a8ec411e8ce09e61807977d3e1ca1c8
#
_cell.length_a   1.000
_cell.length_b   1.000
_cell.length_c   1.000
_cell.angle_alpha   90.00
_cell.angle_beta   90.00
_cell.angle_gamma   90.00
#
_symmetry.space_group_name_H-M   'P 1'
#
loop_
_entity.id
_entity.type
_entity.pdbx_description
1 polymer ?
#
loop_
_entity_poly.entity_id
_entity_poly.type
_entity_poly.pdbx_seq_one_letter_code
_entity_poly.pdbx_strand_id
1 'polypeptide(L)'
;MYQKFQATQLFNGTQIVEGTDQVLITKADGTVEGIVPLSEAGSDIQQLEGILSPGFVNAHCHLELSHMKGMIPAKTGLQEFVKQIVALRQVEPEAIQEAIVTAEAEMIAGGIVAVGDISNTLDTLDQKAKHLLAYYSFVELYDLDPTRAHDKIIAGIEIQKQFQEHCVRASLVPHAPYSVTNRLWTLLSEHFESHTISLHNQETPGENEFFETKTGPFLGMYERTKVALDFFEPTGKSSLQSILPVFKNAHHGILVHNSFTSAQDIQAVHAAMKNAFWCLCPNANQYIEQTMPPVELLRS
;
A
#
# COMPACT_ATOMS: atom_id res chain seq x y z
N MET A 1 29.65 -20.19 -3.87
CA MET A 1 29.98 -19.84 -5.28
C MET A 1 29.47 -18.43 -5.49
N TYR A 2 30.25 -17.56 -6.12
CA TYR A 2 29.84 -16.19 -6.44
C TYR A 2 29.30 -16.13 -7.87
N GLN A 3 28.34 -15.24 -8.10
CA GLN A 3 27.88 -14.82 -9.42
C GLN A 3 28.34 -13.38 -9.64
N LYS A 4 28.72 -13.06 -10.88
CA LYS A 4 29.27 -11.75 -11.23
C LYS A 4 28.56 -11.21 -12.46
N PHE A 5 28.09 -9.98 -12.38
CA PHE A 5 27.28 -9.36 -13.41
C PHE A 5 27.85 -7.99 -13.79
N GLN A 6 28.02 -7.76 -15.06
CA GLN A 6 28.33 -6.45 -15.64
C GLN A 6 27.23 -6.05 -16.60
N ALA A 7 26.76 -4.82 -16.52
CA ALA A 7 25.71 -4.29 -17.38
C ALA A 7 26.17 -3.00 -18.07
N THR A 8 25.42 -2.54 -19.06
CA THR A 8 25.68 -1.23 -19.70
C THR A 8 25.63 -0.11 -18.67
N GLN A 9 24.62 -0.14 -17.77
CA GLN A 9 24.48 0.77 -16.63
C GLN A 9 24.10 -0.02 -15.38
N LEU A 10 24.41 0.54 -14.22
CA LEU A 10 24.08 -0.06 -12.94
C LEU A 10 23.38 0.99 -12.04
N PHE A 11 22.18 0.67 -11.58
CA PHE A 11 21.51 1.44 -10.54
C PHE A 11 21.83 0.82 -9.18
N ASN A 12 22.55 1.55 -8.34
CA ASN A 12 23.04 1.05 -7.05
C ASN A 12 22.04 1.28 -5.87
N GLY A 13 20.81 1.70 -6.18
CA GLY A 13 19.78 2.06 -5.20
C GLY A 13 19.64 3.56 -4.96
N THR A 14 20.62 4.37 -5.39
CA THR A 14 20.60 5.83 -5.23
C THR A 14 20.84 6.58 -6.53
N GLN A 15 21.70 6.05 -7.40
CA GLN A 15 22.07 6.67 -8.66
C GLN A 15 22.38 5.63 -9.72
N ILE A 16 22.20 6.02 -10.97
CA ILE A 16 22.68 5.26 -12.13
C ILE A 16 24.15 5.62 -12.35
N VAL A 17 25.00 4.60 -12.48
CA VAL A 17 26.41 4.73 -12.85
C VAL A 17 26.68 3.97 -14.15
N GLU A 18 27.68 4.40 -14.91
CA GLU A 18 28.13 3.63 -16.07
C GLU A 18 28.63 2.26 -15.61
N GLY A 19 28.04 1.21 -16.14
CA GLY A 19 28.26 -0.16 -15.68
C GLY A 19 29.48 -0.85 -16.34
N THR A 20 30.09 -0.25 -17.36
CA THR A 20 31.19 -0.85 -18.10
C THR A 20 32.45 -1.10 -17.28
N ASP A 21 32.64 -0.30 -16.22
CA ASP A 21 33.81 -0.42 -15.33
C ASP A 21 33.46 -0.99 -13.94
N GLN A 22 32.21 -1.45 -13.77
CA GLN A 22 31.70 -1.95 -12.48
C GLN A 22 31.12 -3.35 -12.64
N VAL A 23 31.33 -4.20 -11.63
CA VAL A 23 30.80 -5.56 -11.58
C VAL A 23 30.06 -5.76 -10.26
N LEU A 24 28.80 -6.15 -10.33
CA LEU A 24 28.03 -6.61 -9.18
C LEU A 24 28.44 -8.05 -8.85
N ILE A 25 28.81 -8.30 -7.62
CA ILE A 25 29.11 -9.65 -7.11
C ILE A 25 28.03 -10.06 -6.12
N THR A 26 27.43 -11.23 -6.34
CA THR A 26 26.46 -11.83 -5.41
C THR A 26 26.89 -13.23 -5.01
N LYS A 27 26.37 -13.72 -3.88
CA LYS A 27 26.37 -15.14 -3.54
C LYS A 27 25.36 -15.89 -4.41
N ALA A 28 25.41 -17.22 -4.36
CA ALA A 28 24.49 -18.07 -5.11
C ALA A 28 23.00 -17.88 -4.70
N ASP A 29 22.75 -17.41 -3.48
CA ASP A 29 21.42 -17.09 -2.95
C ASP A 29 20.94 -15.67 -3.33
N GLY A 30 21.71 -14.93 -4.14
CA GLY A 30 21.40 -13.56 -4.54
C GLY A 30 21.88 -12.48 -3.56
N THR A 31 22.44 -12.83 -2.41
CA THR A 31 22.97 -11.85 -1.46
C THR A 31 24.09 -11.03 -2.12
N VAL A 32 23.94 -9.70 -2.12
CA VAL A 32 24.95 -8.79 -2.64
C VAL A 32 26.18 -8.79 -1.75
N GLU A 33 27.37 -9.13 -2.32
CA GLU A 33 28.66 -8.99 -1.65
C GLU A 33 29.25 -7.59 -1.85
N GLY A 34 29.09 -7.04 -3.06
CA GLY A 34 29.57 -5.70 -3.37
C GLY A 34 29.50 -5.37 -4.85
N ILE A 35 29.84 -4.13 -5.14
CA ILE A 35 30.08 -3.61 -6.48
C ILE A 35 31.55 -3.20 -6.52
N VAL A 36 32.31 -3.80 -7.42
CA VAL A 36 33.77 -3.61 -7.51
C VAL A 36 34.18 -3.15 -8.91
N PRO A 37 35.33 -2.50 -9.05
CA PRO A 37 35.90 -2.22 -10.38
C PRO A 37 36.08 -3.49 -11.18
N LEU A 38 35.91 -3.43 -12.50
CA LEU A 38 36.10 -4.56 -13.42
C LEU A 38 37.51 -5.19 -13.26
N SER A 39 38.53 -4.37 -13.03
CA SER A 39 39.89 -4.81 -12.81
C SER A 39 40.11 -5.69 -11.57
N GLU A 40 39.20 -5.64 -10.61
CA GLU A 40 39.23 -6.39 -9.35
C GLU A 40 38.28 -7.60 -9.35
N ALA A 41 37.37 -7.67 -10.30
CA ALA A 41 36.31 -8.68 -10.36
C ALA A 41 36.82 -10.08 -10.76
N GLY A 42 37.99 -10.19 -11.40
CA GLY A 42 38.52 -11.46 -11.91
C GLY A 42 37.77 -11.95 -13.14
N SER A 43 37.65 -13.28 -13.31
CA SER A 43 37.01 -13.92 -14.46
C SER A 43 35.53 -14.30 -14.17
N ASP A 44 34.90 -14.90 -15.18
CA ASP A 44 33.54 -15.49 -15.13
C ASP A 44 32.44 -14.45 -14.89
N ILE A 45 32.52 -13.33 -15.61
CA ILE A 45 31.58 -12.22 -15.54
C ILE A 45 30.49 -12.40 -16.60
N GLN A 46 29.23 -12.43 -16.21
CA GLN A 46 28.10 -12.43 -17.12
C GLN A 46 27.87 -11.00 -17.65
N GLN A 47 27.80 -10.86 -18.96
CA GLN A 47 27.49 -9.60 -19.61
C GLN A 47 25.97 -9.47 -19.78
N LEU A 48 25.40 -8.34 -19.34
CA LEU A 48 24.00 -8.02 -19.47
C LEU A 48 23.83 -6.72 -20.26
N GLU A 49 22.78 -6.66 -21.06
CA GLU A 49 22.42 -5.43 -21.77
C GLU A 49 21.39 -4.65 -20.92
N GLY A 50 21.46 -3.32 -20.99
CA GLY A 50 20.54 -2.43 -20.30
C GLY A 50 21.01 -2.00 -18.91
N ILE A 51 20.05 -1.76 -18.02
CA ILE A 51 20.29 -1.28 -16.65
C ILE A 51 20.12 -2.43 -15.67
N LEU A 52 21.15 -2.79 -14.95
CA LEU A 52 21.06 -3.69 -13.81
C LEU A 52 20.63 -2.91 -12.58
N SER A 53 19.54 -3.32 -11.93
CA SER A 53 18.99 -2.66 -10.74
C SER A 53 18.59 -3.68 -9.69
N PRO A 54 18.45 -3.27 -8.41
CA PRO A 54 17.68 -4.05 -7.43
C PRO A 54 16.27 -4.33 -7.95
N GLY A 55 15.65 -5.43 -7.49
CA GLY A 55 14.25 -5.71 -7.80
C GLY A 55 13.32 -4.63 -7.26
N PHE A 56 12.15 -4.46 -7.88
CA PHE A 56 11.19 -3.43 -7.53
C PHE A 56 10.36 -3.83 -6.32
N VAL A 57 9.87 -2.81 -5.59
CA VAL A 57 8.93 -2.98 -4.48
C VAL A 57 7.59 -2.38 -4.87
N ASN A 58 6.53 -3.19 -4.88
CA ASN A 58 5.16 -2.71 -4.97
C ASN A 58 4.66 -2.38 -3.56
N ALA A 59 4.68 -1.11 -3.17
CA ALA A 59 4.39 -0.70 -1.80
C ALA A 59 2.89 -0.70 -1.44
N HIS A 60 1.99 -0.83 -2.42
CA HIS A 60 0.55 -0.89 -2.21
C HIS A 60 -0.13 -1.72 -3.31
N CYS A 61 -0.84 -2.76 -2.89
CA CYS A 61 -1.53 -3.70 -3.76
C CYS A 61 -2.78 -4.23 -3.03
N HIS A 62 -3.79 -4.65 -3.78
CA HIS A 62 -4.96 -5.40 -3.32
C HIS A 62 -4.99 -6.74 -4.05
N LEU A 63 -4.08 -7.64 -3.74
CA LEU A 63 -3.93 -8.91 -4.45
C LEU A 63 -5.21 -9.77 -4.40
N GLU A 64 -5.94 -9.73 -3.29
CA GLU A 64 -7.23 -10.43 -3.12
C GLU A 64 -8.32 -9.97 -4.11
N LEU A 65 -8.16 -8.79 -4.73
CA LEU A 65 -9.10 -8.22 -5.69
C LEU A 65 -8.66 -8.42 -7.16
N SER A 66 -7.63 -9.20 -7.42
CA SER A 66 -7.08 -9.40 -8.78
C SER A 66 -8.10 -9.95 -9.79
N HIS A 67 -9.07 -10.74 -9.33
CA HIS A 67 -10.17 -11.26 -10.14
C HIS A 67 -11.08 -10.16 -10.71
N MET A 68 -11.07 -8.96 -10.13
CA MET A 68 -11.88 -7.83 -10.58
C MET A 68 -11.26 -7.03 -11.73
N LYS A 69 -10.08 -7.43 -12.24
CA LYS A 69 -9.38 -6.76 -13.35
C LYS A 69 -10.32 -6.58 -14.56
N GLY A 70 -10.60 -5.33 -14.93
CA GLY A 70 -11.45 -4.98 -16.04
C GLY A 70 -12.97 -5.05 -15.80
N MET A 71 -13.44 -5.38 -14.60
CA MET A 71 -14.88 -5.48 -14.30
C MET A 71 -15.53 -4.11 -14.03
N ILE A 72 -14.79 -3.18 -13.45
CA ILE A 72 -15.31 -1.85 -13.12
C ILE A 72 -14.90 -0.87 -14.20
N PRO A 73 -15.80 -0.05 -14.77
CA PRO A 73 -15.44 0.98 -15.73
C PRO A 73 -14.51 2.04 -15.14
N ALA A 74 -13.60 2.56 -15.96
CA ALA A 74 -12.75 3.68 -15.57
C ALA A 74 -13.55 4.99 -15.42
N LYS A 75 -13.01 5.94 -14.64
CA LYS A 75 -13.49 7.32 -14.52
C LYS A 75 -14.87 7.47 -13.86
N THR A 76 -15.16 6.57 -12.93
CA THR A 76 -16.44 6.57 -12.22
C THR A 76 -16.43 7.45 -10.97
N GLY A 77 -15.25 7.89 -10.52
CA GLY A 77 -15.04 8.50 -9.21
C GLY A 77 -15.06 7.44 -8.09
N LEU A 78 -14.45 7.79 -6.94
CA LEU A 78 -14.17 6.84 -5.87
C LEU A 78 -15.45 6.20 -5.28
N GLN A 79 -16.52 6.97 -5.05
CA GLN A 79 -17.73 6.43 -4.42
C GLN A 79 -18.40 5.36 -5.27
N GLU A 80 -18.50 5.58 -6.58
CA GLU A 80 -19.10 4.59 -7.48
C GLU A 80 -18.15 3.40 -7.64
N PHE A 81 -16.84 3.63 -7.72
CA PHE A 81 -15.82 2.59 -7.77
C PHE A 81 -15.92 1.65 -6.56
N VAL A 82 -15.90 2.18 -5.34
CA VAL A 82 -16.02 1.39 -4.10
C VAL A 82 -17.36 0.64 -4.02
N LYS A 83 -18.47 1.29 -4.44
CA LYS A 83 -19.78 0.64 -4.50
C LYS A 83 -19.76 -0.58 -5.42
N GLN A 84 -19.10 -0.48 -6.57
CA GLN A 84 -18.98 -1.60 -7.51
C GLN A 84 -18.05 -2.71 -6.96
N ILE A 85 -16.95 -2.36 -6.27
CA ILE A 85 -16.15 -3.36 -5.56
C ILE A 85 -17.01 -4.17 -4.60
N VAL A 86 -17.78 -3.51 -3.73
CA VAL A 86 -18.65 -4.19 -2.76
C VAL A 86 -19.69 -5.09 -3.45
N ALA A 87 -20.24 -4.65 -4.57
CA ALA A 87 -21.27 -5.38 -5.32
C ALA A 87 -20.72 -6.59 -6.12
N LEU A 88 -19.49 -6.50 -6.63
CA LEU A 88 -18.95 -7.45 -7.61
C LEU A 88 -17.83 -8.36 -7.06
N ARG A 89 -17.30 -8.09 -5.86
CA ARG A 89 -16.16 -8.83 -5.32
C ARG A 89 -16.43 -10.28 -4.98
N GLN A 90 -17.71 -10.67 -4.84
CA GLN A 90 -18.08 -12.03 -4.50
C GLN A 90 -18.22 -12.86 -5.77
N VAL A 91 -17.28 -13.76 -5.98
CA VAL A 91 -17.26 -14.74 -7.09
C VAL A 91 -16.86 -16.12 -6.53
N GLU A 92 -16.83 -17.15 -7.37
CA GLU A 92 -16.40 -18.48 -6.95
C GLU A 92 -14.95 -18.44 -6.42
N PRO A 93 -14.66 -19.12 -5.29
CA PRO A 93 -13.34 -19.10 -4.65
C PRO A 93 -12.19 -19.49 -5.59
N GLU A 94 -12.43 -20.44 -6.48
CA GLU A 94 -11.45 -20.91 -7.45
C GLU A 94 -11.01 -19.78 -8.40
N ALA A 95 -11.95 -18.93 -8.83
CA ALA A 95 -11.64 -17.78 -9.69
C ALA A 95 -10.79 -16.72 -8.96
N ILE A 96 -11.04 -16.52 -7.66
CA ILE A 96 -10.21 -15.64 -6.83
C ILE A 96 -8.78 -16.19 -6.75
N GLN A 97 -8.62 -17.48 -6.45
CA GLN A 97 -7.31 -18.12 -6.32
C GLN A 97 -6.51 -18.11 -7.63
N GLU A 98 -7.15 -18.42 -8.77
CA GLU A 98 -6.51 -18.36 -10.07
C GLU A 98 -6.02 -16.94 -10.42
N ALA A 99 -6.83 -15.94 -10.12
CA ALA A 99 -6.47 -14.54 -10.35
C ALA A 99 -5.30 -14.08 -9.46
N ILE A 100 -5.26 -14.49 -8.19
CA ILE A 100 -4.16 -14.22 -7.26
C ILE A 100 -2.85 -14.81 -7.80
N VAL A 101 -2.85 -16.10 -8.20
CA VAL A 101 -1.67 -16.77 -8.77
C VAL A 101 -1.18 -16.05 -10.02
N THR A 102 -2.10 -15.70 -10.92
CA THR A 102 -1.78 -14.99 -12.16
C THR A 102 -1.18 -13.61 -11.89
N ALA A 103 -1.78 -12.83 -11.01
CA ALA A 103 -1.31 -11.49 -10.66
C ALA A 103 0.08 -11.51 -10.01
N GLU A 104 0.35 -12.47 -9.11
CA GLU A 104 1.69 -12.63 -8.54
C GLU A 104 2.72 -13.00 -9.62
N ALA A 105 2.39 -13.91 -10.54
CA ALA A 105 3.27 -14.26 -11.64
C ALA A 105 3.56 -13.05 -12.55
N GLU A 106 2.56 -12.19 -12.83
CA GLU A 106 2.75 -10.93 -13.56
C GLU A 106 3.70 -9.98 -12.80
N MET A 107 3.58 -9.87 -11.47
CA MET A 107 4.48 -9.06 -10.64
C MET A 107 5.92 -9.58 -10.69
N ILE A 108 6.12 -10.89 -10.55
CA ILE A 108 7.45 -11.51 -10.64
C ILE A 108 8.07 -11.27 -12.01
N ALA A 109 7.31 -11.47 -13.09
CA ALA A 109 7.76 -11.22 -14.47
C ALA A 109 8.12 -9.73 -14.70
N GLY A 110 7.45 -8.82 -14.00
CA GLY A 110 7.75 -7.38 -13.98
C GLY A 110 8.94 -6.98 -13.10
N GLY A 111 9.65 -7.94 -12.47
CA GLY A 111 10.82 -7.69 -11.63
C GLY A 111 10.50 -7.22 -10.21
N ILE A 112 9.27 -7.39 -9.73
CA ILE A 112 8.89 -7.11 -8.35
C ILE A 112 9.42 -8.23 -7.45
N VAL A 113 10.01 -7.88 -6.32
CA VAL A 113 10.58 -8.80 -5.33
C VAL A 113 9.94 -8.69 -3.96
N ALA A 114 9.25 -7.57 -3.70
CA ALA A 114 8.55 -7.36 -2.43
C ALA A 114 7.23 -6.60 -2.65
N VAL A 115 6.23 -6.90 -1.82
CA VAL A 115 4.89 -6.34 -1.93
C VAL A 115 4.34 -5.95 -0.56
N GLY A 116 3.85 -4.71 -0.45
CA GLY A 116 2.95 -4.28 0.60
C GLY A 116 1.51 -4.50 0.13
N ASP A 117 0.85 -5.54 0.66
CA ASP A 117 -0.45 -5.98 0.19
C ASP A 117 -1.56 -5.77 1.21
N ILE A 118 -2.62 -5.10 0.80
CA ILE A 118 -3.83 -4.92 1.60
C ILE A 118 -4.61 -6.23 1.64
N SER A 119 -5.01 -6.64 2.83
CA SER A 119 -5.70 -7.90 3.05
C SER A 119 -6.90 -7.70 3.97
N ASN A 120 -8.11 -7.86 3.45
CA ASN A 120 -9.34 -7.89 4.25
C ASN A 120 -9.76 -9.33 4.59
N THR A 121 -9.22 -10.32 3.86
CA THR A 121 -9.51 -11.74 3.97
C THR A 121 -8.21 -12.56 4.06
N LEU A 122 -8.35 -13.88 4.13
CA LEU A 122 -7.23 -14.84 4.04
C LEU A 122 -7.04 -15.39 2.63
N ASP A 123 -7.74 -14.89 1.62
CA ASP A 123 -7.71 -15.44 0.26
C ASP A 123 -6.30 -15.50 -0.35
N THR A 124 -5.41 -14.60 0.06
CA THR A 124 -4.01 -14.53 -0.40
C THR A 124 -3.03 -15.37 0.41
N LEU A 125 -3.48 -15.98 1.53
CA LEU A 125 -2.60 -16.65 2.49
C LEU A 125 -1.80 -17.80 1.86
N ASP A 126 -2.48 -18.74 1.18
CA ASP A 126 -1.85 -19.90 0.58
C ASP A 126 -0.81 -19.53 -0.49
N GLN A 127 -1.06 -18.46 -1.24
CA GLN A 127 -0.09 -17.97 -2.24
C GLN A 127 1.11 -17.31 -1.57
N LYS A 128 0.88 -16.44 -0.60
CA LYS A 128 1.96 -15.76 0.15
C LYS A 128 2.85 -16.73 0.93
N ALA A 129 2.27 -17.82 1.45
CA ALA A 129 2.99 -18.87 2.16
C ALA A 129 3.97 -19.65 1.28
N LYS A 130 3.91 -19.51 -0.05
CA LYS A 130 4.92 -20.07 -0.97
C LYS A 130 6.22 -19.25 -0.99
N HIS A 131 6.21 -18.03 -0.43
CA HIS A 131 7.37 -17.13 -0.33
C HIS A 131 8.08 -16.86 -1.66
N LEU A 132 7.33 -16.78 -2.76
CA LEU A 132 7.87 -16.42 -4.07
C LEU A 132 8.25 -14.94 -4.14
N LEU A 133 7.50 -14.09 -3.41
CA LEU A 133 7.80 -12.68 -3.15
C LEU A 133 7.89 -12.44 -1.64
N ALA A 134 8.60 -11.39 -1.24
CA ALA A 134 8.59 -10.94 0.15
C ALA A 134 7.32 -10.11 0.41
N TYR A 135 6.41 -10.59 1.26
CA TYR A 135 5.17 -9.88 1.58
C TYR A 135 5.22 -9.19 2.94
N TYR A 136 4.57 -8.01 2.98
CA TYR A 136 4.06 -7.40 4.19
C TYR A 136 2.55 -7.23 4.03
N SER A 137 1.75 -7.98 4.80
CA SER A 137 0.29 -7.95 4.72
C SER A 137 -0.26 -6.85 5.65
N PHE A 138 -0.91 -5.87 5.07
CA PHE A 138 -1.66 -4.85 5.78
C PHE A 138 -3.08 -5.35 5.99
N VAL A 139 -3.37 -5.90 7.18
CA VAL A 139 -4.71 -6.36 7.55
C VAL A 139 -5.59 -5.14 7.78
N GLU A 140 -6.38 -4.83 6.78
CA GLU A 140 -7.10 -3.58 6.68
C GLU A 140 -8.45 -3.64 7.37
N LEU A 141 -8.69 -2.70 8.28
CA LEU A 141 -9.92 -2.59 9.03
C LEU A 141 -10.69 -1.31 8.68
N TYR A 142 -11.98 -1.47 8.51
CA TYR A 142 -12.93 -0.39 8.34
C TYR A 142 -14.28 -0.77 8.94
N ASP A 143 -15.01 0.19 9.43
CA ASP A 143 -16.44 0.07 9.77
C ASP A 143 -17.06 1.47 9.91
N LEU A 144 -18.27 1.59 9.42
CA LEU A 144 -19.06 2.82 9.54
C LEU A 144 -19.91 2.85 10.82
N ASP A 145 -20.07 1.71 11.49
CA ASP A 145 -20.80 1.58 12.74
C ASP A 145 -19.84 1.48 13.94
N PRO A 146 -19.78 2.51 14.81
CA PRO A 146 -18.86 2.50 15.95
C PRO A 146 -19.14 1.37 16.96
N THR A 147 -20.33 0.78 16.97
CA THR A 147 -20.68 -0.31 17.91
C THR A 147 -19.94 -1.61 17.56
N ARG A 148 -19.51 -1.77 16.31
CA ARG A 148 -18.82 -2.95 15.81
C ARG A 148 -17.29 -2.88 15.91
N ALA A 149 -16.75 -1.75 16.39
CA ALA A 149 -15.30 -1.52 16.38
C ALA A 149 -14.51 -2.61 17.11
N HIS A 150 -14.99 -3.10 18.24
CA HIS A 150 -14.32 -4.16 19.01
C HIS A 150 -14.27 -5.49 18.25
N ASP A 151 -15.39 -5.89 17.64
CA ASP A 151 -15.47 -7.13 16.86
C ASP A 151 -14.54 -7.07 15.64
N LYS A 152 -14.41 -5.88 15.02
CA LYS A 152 -13.48 -5.65 13.90
C LYS A 152 -12.02 -5.84 14.31
N ILE A 153 -11.62 -5.33 15.48
CA ILE A 153 -10.27 -5.55 16.01
C ILE A 153 -10.01 -7.04 16.26
N ILE A 154 -10.94 -7.75 16.91
CA ILE A 154 -10.80 -9.19 17.17
C ILE A 154 -10.63 -9.97 15.86
N ALA A 155 -11.48 -9.71 14.87
CA ALA A 155 -11.38 -10.36 13.58
C ALA A 155 -10.06 -10.04 12.86
N GLY A 156 -9.61 -8.79 12.92
CA GLY A 156 -8.33 -8.38 12.34
C GLY A 156 -7.13 -9.05 13.01
N ILE A 157 -7.12 -9.17 14.33
CA ILE A 157 -6.07 -9.88 15.08
C ILE A 157 -6.00 -11.35 14.65
N GLU A 158 -7.12 -12.00 14.44
CA GLU A 158 -7.15 -13.40 13.99
C GLU A 158 -6.56 -13.54 12.57
N ILE A 159 -6.92 -12.66 11.65
CA ILE A 159 -6.34 -12.63 10.29
C ILE A 159 -4.82 -12.37 10.36
N GLN A 160 -4.39 -11.37 11.14
CA GLN A 160 -2.97 -11.05 11.33
C GLN A 160 -2.18 -12.26 11.85
N LYS A 161 -2.73 -12.95 12.84
CA LYS A 161 -2.13 -14.15 13.43
C LYS A 161 -1.95 -15.26 12.40
N GLN A 162 -2.97 -15.52 11.57
CA GLN A 162 -2.89 -16.51 10.49
C GLN A 162 -1.75 -16.19 9.52
N PHE A 163 -1.57 -14.94 9.09
CA PHE A 163 -0.43 -14.55 8.26
C PHE A 163 0.91 -14.80 8.97
N GLN A 164 1.01 -14.42 10.24
CA GLN A 164 2.25 -14.57 11.03
C GLN A 164 2.62 -16.04 11.27
N GLU A 165 1.65 -16.92 11.50
CA GLU A 165 1.85 -18.37 11.64
C GLU A 165 2.44 -19.00 10.37
N HIS A 166 2.21 -18.39 9.20
CA HIS A 166 2.80 -18.78 7.91
C HIS A 166 4.04 -17.96 7.53
N CYS A 167 4.70 -17.34 8.52
CA CYS A 167 5.91 -16.52 8.33
C CYS A 167 5.73 -15.32 7.40
N VAL A 168 4.50 -14.83 7.21
CA VAL A 168 4.18 -13.60 6.49
C VAL A 168 4.06 -12.46 7.50
N ARG A 169 4.87 -11.41 7.36
CA ARG A 169 4.76 -10.23 8.22
C ARG A 169 3.43 -9.53 8.00
N ALA A 170 2.78 -9.11 9.10
CA ALA A 170 1.48 -8.46 9.02
C ALA A 170 1.31 -7.42 10.14
N SER A 171 0.50 -6.37 9.85
CA SER A 171 0.04 -5.39 10.84
C SER A 171 -1.43 -5.06 10.60
N LEU A 172 -2.13 -4.65 11.68
CA LEU A 172 -3.46 -4.06 11.56
C LEU A 172 -3.35 -2.63 11.06
N VAL A 173 -4.13 -2.28 10.05
CA VAL A 173 -4.12 -0.95 9.46
C VAL A 173 -5.54 -0.40 9.25
N PRO A 174 -5.75 0.92 9.28
CA PRO A 174 -6.99 1.53 8.85
C PRO A 174 -7.11 1.56 7.33
N HIS A 175 -8.33 1.47 6.80
CA HIS A 175 -8.59 1.63 5.36
C HIS A 175 -8.36 3.08 4.91
N ALA A 176 -9.24 3.99 5.33
CA ALA A 176 -9.21 5.41 4.95
C ALA A 176 -9.87 6.26 6.05
N PRO A 177 -9.57 7.56 6.14
CA PRO A 177 -10.15 8.42 7.18
C PRO A 177 -11.69 8.36 7.25
N TYR A 178 -12.36 8.40 6.11
CA TYR A 178 -13.82 8.43 5.98
C TYR A 178 -14.52 7.10 6.29
N SER A 179 -13.82 6.00 6.38
CA SER A 179 -14.39 4.66 6.58
C SER A 179 -14.06 4.03 7.92
N VAL A 180 -13.37 4.76 8.80
CA VAL A 180 -12.95 4.29 10.12
C VAL A 180 -13.53 5.20 11.18
N THR A 181 -14.42 4.67 12.02
CA THR A 181 -15.05 5.44 13.10
C THR A 181 -14.05 5.83 14.19
N ASN A 182 -14.32 6.92 14.93
CA ASN A 182 -13.48 7.38 16.03
C ASN A 182 -13.19 6.26 17.05
N ARG A 183 -14.16 5.39 17.31
CA ARG A 183 -13.98 4.25 18.21
C ARG A 183 -12.99 3.23 17.63
N LEU A 184 -13.09 2.93 16.34
CA LEU A 184 -12.17 2.00 15.68
C LEU A 184 -10.77 2.61 15.59
N TRP A 185 -10.63 3.91 15.30
CA TRP A 185 -9.35 4.62 15.35
C TRP A 185 -8.64 4.47 16.70
N THR A 186 -9.37 4.68 17.80
CA THR A 186 -8.84 4.55 19.16
C THR A 186 -8.26 3.14 19.38
N LEU A 187 -9.05 2.11 19.07
CA LEU A 187 -8.61 0.71 19.25
C LEU A 187 -7.44 0.33 18.33
N LEU A 188 -7.49 0.73 17.06
CA LEU A 188 -6.40 0.47 16.10
C LEU A 188 -5.08 1.09 16.55
N SER A 189 -5.11 2.30 17.11
CA SER A 189 -3.90 3.02 17.52
C SER A 189 -3.08 2.28 18.59
N GLU A 190 -3.71 1.40 19.35
CA GLU A 190 -3.04 0.55 20.34
C GLU A 190 -2.14 -0.52 19.69
N HIS A 191 -2.34 -0.79 18.38
CA HIS A 191 -1.59 -1.75 17.59
C HIS A 191 -0.56 -1.13 16.64
N PHE A 192 -0.32 0.19 16.70
CA PHE A 192 0.58 0.87 15.76
C PHE A 192 2.06 0.83 16.18
N GLU A 193 2.33 0.61 17.46
CA GLU A 193 3.69 0.63 17.98
C GLU A 193 4.57 -0.42 17.29
N SER A 194 5.73 0.02 16.81
CA SER A 194 6.72 -0.82 16.11
C SER A 194 6.27 -1.42 14.76
N HIS A 195 5.10 -1.01 14.25
CA HIS A 195 4.56 -1.51 12.98
C HIS A 195 4.61 -0.45 11.86
N THR A 196 4.63 -0.93 10.63
CA THR A 196 4.37 -0.11 9.44
C THR A 196 2.87 -0.07 9.20
N ILE A 197 2.32 1.13 9.06
CA ILE A 197 0.90 1.37 8.85
C ILE A 197 0.68 1.90 7.44
N SER A 198 -0.30 1.37 6.74
CA SER A 198 -0.78 1.87 5.44
C SER A 198 -2.14 2.52 5.60
N LEU A 199 -2.38 3.60 4.86
CA LEU A 199 -3.64 4.33 4.87
C LEU A 199 -3.93 4.88 3.47
N HIS A 200 -5.11 4.61 2.91
CA HIS A 200 -5.61 5.35 1.75
C HIS A 200 -5.89 6.79 2.18
N ASN A 201 -5.27 7.73 1.50
CA ASN A 201 -5.23 9.12 1.93
C ASN A 201 -5.53 10.09 0.80
N GLN A 202 -6.50 10.95 1.02
CA GLN A 202 -6.84 12.07 0.14
C GLN A 202 -6.90 11.67 -1.35
N GLU A 203 -7.58 10.55 -1.61
CA GLU A 203 -7.74 9.99 -2.94
C GLU A 203 -8.76 10.78 -3.77
N THR A 204 -9.78 11.37 -3.11
CA THR A 204 -10.85 12.18 -3.72
C THR A 204 -11.03 13.50 -2.97
N PRO A 205 -11.46 14.60 -3.63
CA PRO A 205 -11.69 15.88 -2.94
C PRO A 205 -12.80 15.81 -1.88
N GLY A 206 -13.80 14.95 -2.08
CA GLY A 206 -14.87 14.74 -1.13
C GLY A 206 -14.42 14.25 0.25
N GLU A 207 -13.23 13.66 0.35
CA GLU A 207 -12.65 13.23 1.62
C GLU A 207 -12.35 14.44 2.51
N ASN A 208 -11.67 15.45 2.01
CA ASN A 208 -11.41 16.69 2.75
C ASN A 208 -12.71 17.43 3.07
N GLU A 209 -13.62 17.57 2.10
CA GLU A 209 -14.92 18.22 2.30
C GLU A 209 -15.71 17.59 3.45
N PHE A 210 -15.71 16.25 3.55
CA PHE A 210 -16.38 15.54 4.63
C PHE A 210 -15.79 15.89 6.01
N PHE A 211 -14.48 15.97 6.14
CA PHE A 211 -13.81 16.28 7.40
C PHE A 211 -13.85 17.76 7.74
N GLU A 212 -13.85 18.64 6.77
CA GLU A 212 -13.91 20.09 7.00
C GLU A 212 -15.30 20.55 7.42
N THR A 213 -16.33 20.02 6.78
CA THR A 213 -17.68 20.60 6.89
C THR A 213 -18.81 19.60 7.13
N LYS A 214 -18.53 18.29 7.14
CA LYS A 214 -19.53 17.21 7.21
C LYS A 214 -20.54 17.32 6.05
N THR A 215 -20.03 17.62 4.84
CA THR A 215 -20.79 17.70 3.58
C THR A 215 -20.20 16.81 2.52
N GLY A 216 -20.76 16.83 1.32
CA GLY A 216 -20.20 16.14 0.17
C GLY A 216 -20.63 14.69 -0.02
N PRO A 217 -20.02 14.01 -0.99
CA PRO A 217 -20.53 12.73 -1.50
C PRO A 217 -20.45 11.57 -0.49
N PHE A 218 -19.62 11.66 0.56
CA PHE A 218 -19.53 10.62 1.58
C PHE A 218 -20.81 10.52 2.45
N LEU A 219 -21.60 11.56 2.57
CA LEU A 219 -22.91 11.48 3.25
C LEU A 219 -23.78 10.37 2.65
N GLY A 220 -23.83 10.27 1.32
CA GLY A 220 -24.60 9.22 0.65
C GLY A 220 -24.11 7.80 0.94
N MET A 221 -22.85 7.61 1.31
CA MET A 221 -22.34 6.31 1.77
C MET A 221 -22.94 5.94 3.13
N TYR A 222 -22.96 6.85 4.09
CA TYR A 222 -23.57 6.65 5.40
C TYR A 222 -25.08 6.45 5.32
N GLU A 223 -25.79 7.23 4.51
CA GLU A 223 -27.22 7.07 4.25
C GLU A 223 -27.57 5.67 3.75
N ARG A 224 -26.80 5.14 2.80
CA ARG A 224 -27.02 3.77 2.27
C ARG A 224 -26.84 2.69 3.34
N THR A 225 -25.91 2.87 4.25
CA THR A 225 -25.68 1.91 5.35
C THR A 225 -26.66 2.08 6.51
N LYS A 226 -27.47 3.14 6.49
CA LYS A 226 -28.41 3.50 7.57
C LYS A 226 -27.73 3.72 8.93
N VAL A 227 -26.46 4.07 8.91
CA VAL A 227 -25.71 4.44 10.11
C VAL A 227 -25.84 5.94 10.32
N ALA A 228 -26.35 6.34 11.47
CA ALA A 228 -26.45 7.75 11.85
C ALA A 228 -25.05 8.33 12.09
N LEU A 229 -24.81 9.54 11.59
CA LEU A 229 -23.53 10.26 11.73
C LEU A 229 -23.44 11.14 12.99
N ASP A 230 -24.23 10.82 14.03
CA ASP A 230 -24.25 11.61 15.27
C ASP A 230 -22.93 11.53 16.05
N PHE A 231 -22.16 10.47 15.81
CA PHE A 231 -20.84 10.27 16.41
C PHE A 231 -19.71 11.05 15.74
N PHE A 232 -19.94 11.64 14.56
CA PHE A 232 -18.92 12.34 13.78
C PHE A 232 -19.18 13.85 13.77
N GLU A 233 -18.19 14.60 14.27
CA GLU A 233 -18.15 16.06 14.18
C GLU A 233 -17.06 16.51 13.20
N PRO A 234 -17.33 17.45 12.31
CA PRO A 234 -16.33 17.96 11.38
C PRO A 234 -15.25 18.71 12.16
N THR A 235 -14.00 18.55 11.73
CA THR A 235 -12.85 19.12 12.43
C THR A 235 -12.47 20.50 11.93
N GLY A 236 -13.01 20.93 10.78
CA GLY A 236 -12.59 22.15 10.08
C GLY A 236 -11.20 22.03 9.46
N LYS A 237 -10.67 20.80 9.36
CA LYS A 237 -9.34 20.49 8.79
C LYS A 237 -9.48 19.41 7.73
N SER A 238 -8.44 19.25 6.89
CA SER A 238 -8.40 18.13 5.95
C SER A 238 -8.52 16.78 6.67
N SER A 239 -8.91 15.75 5.93
CA SER A 239 -8.99 14.37 6.44
C SER A 239 -7.69 13.94 7.10
N LEU A 240 -6.56 14.16 6.41
CA LEU A 240 -5.24 13.79 6.90
C LEU A 240 -4.87 14.51 8.20
N GLN A 241 -5.01 15.84 8.27
CA GLN A 241 -4.72 16.60 9.48
C GLN A 241 -5.59 16.17 10.68
N SER A 242 -6.81 15.73 10.40
CA SER A 242 -7.76 15.29 11.42
C SER A 242 -7.32 14.00 12.10
N ILE A 243 -6.66 13.09 11.35
CA ILE A 243 -6.29 11.76 11.88
C ILE A 243 -4.81 11.67 12.29
N LEU A 244 -3.95 12.62 11.92
CA LEU A 244 -2.52 12.58 12.25
C LEU A 244 -2.22 12.33 13.74
N PRO A 245 -2.96 12.86 14.72
CA PRO A 245 -2.68 12.59 16.13
C PRO A 245 -2.70 11.11 16.51
N VAL A 246 -3.43 10.27 15.75
CA VAL A 246 -3.55 8.83 15.99
C VAL A 246 -2.26 8.09 15.60
N PHE A 247 -1.48 8.63 14.66
CA PHE A 247 -0.27 7.99 14.11
C PHE A 247 1.00 8.24 14.92
N LYS A 248 0.95 8.98 16.02
CA LYS A 248 2.15 9.37 16.81
C LYS A 248 3.03 8.20 17.25
N ASN A 249 2.48 6.99 17.40
CA ASN A 249 3.19 5.78 17.81
C ASN A 249 3.52 4.85 16.65
N ALA A 250 3.13 5.17 15.41
CA ALA A 250 3.47 4.35 14.25
C ALA A 250 4.97 4.42 13.96
N HIS A 251 5.60 3.28 13.70
CA HIS A 251 7.02 3.24 13.34
C HIS A 251 7.26 3.84 11.95
N HIS A 252 6.43 3.45 10.97
CA HIS A 252 6.39 4.01 9.63
C HIS A 252 4.93 4.19 9.20
N GLY A 253 4.64 5.27 8.49
CA GLY A 253 3.35 5.52 7.87
C GLY A 253 3.48 5.59 6.36
N ILE A 254 2.74 4.74 5.64
CA ILE A 254 2.61 4.78 4.18
C ILE A 254 1.27 5.43 3.86
N LEU A 255 1.32 6.67 3.37
CA LEU A 255 0.16 7.43 2.93
C LEU A 255 -0.05 7.18 1.43
N VAL A 256 -1.18 6.58 1.06
CA VAL A 256 -1.43 6.05 -0.29
C VAL A 256 -2.30 7.01 -1.07
N HIS A 257 -2.11 7.13 -2.37
CA HIS A 257 -2.75 8.03 -3.36
C HIS A 257 -2.30 9.48 -3.28
N ASN A 258 -2.65 10.22 -2.25
CA ASN A 258 -2.26 11.61 -2.01
C ASN A 258 -2.64 12.60 -3.13
N SER A 259 -3.72 12.31 -3.87
CA SER A 259 -4.12 13.08 -5.06
C SER A 259 -4.51 14.52 -4.73
N PHE A 260 -5.04 14.75 -3.52
CA PHE A 260 -5.56 16.04 -3.06
C PHE A 260 -4.85 16.54 -1.79
N THR A 261 -3.59 16.12 -1.60
CA THR A 261 -2.74 16.55 -0.49
C THR A 261 -2.22 17.96 -0.74
N SER A 262 -2.36 18.84 0.25
CA SER A 262 -1.90 20.23 0.22
C SER A 262 -0.53 20.40 0.86
N ALA A 263 0.10 21.58 0.66
CA ALA A 263 1.34 21.95 1.33
C ALA A 263 1.18 21.98 2.86
N GLN A 264 0.00 22.40 3.37
CA GLN A 264 -0.31 22.39 4.79
C GLN A 264 -0.38 20.98 5.35
N ASP A 265 -0.91 20.03 4.58
CA ASP A 265 -0.94 18.61 4.96
C ASP A 265 0.46 18.02 5.08
N ILE A 266 1.33 18.33 4.13
CA ILE A 266 2.73 17.88 4.14
C ILE A 266 3.47 18.43 5.37
N GLN A 267 3.31 19.71 5.67
CA GLN A 267 3.89 20.32 6.88
C GLN A 267 3.37 19.64 8.16
N ALA A 268 2.06 19.35 8.22
CA ALA A 268 1.47 18.65 9.35
C ALA A 268 2.02 17.25 9.52
N VAL A 269 2.21 16.50 8.42
CA VAL A 269 2.82 15.16 8.43
C VAL A 269 4.26 15.23 8.94
N HIS A 270 5.09 16.13 8.41
CA HIS A 270 6.48 16.29 8.85
C HIS A 270 6.60 16.65 10.33
N ALA A 271 5.63 17.38 10.87
CA ALA A 271 5.59 17.72 12.30
C ALA A 271 5.13 16.57 13.19
N ALA A 272 4.26 15.68 12.69
CA ALA A 272 3.63 14.63 13.47
C ALA A 272 4.30 13.26 13.35
N MET A 273 4.91 12.95 12.21
CA MET A 273 5.43 11.63 11.87
C MET A 273 6.90 11.71 11.44
N LYS A 274 7.77 10.93 12.10
CA LYS A 274 9.20 10.87 11.74
C LYS A 274 9.45 10.14 10.42
N ASN A 275 8.68 9.09 10.16
CA ASN A 275 8.88 8.17 9.05
C ASN A 275 7.57 8.06 8.26
N ALA A 276 7.22 9.09 7.53
CA ALA A 276 6.10 9.09 6.59
C ALA A 276 6.61 8.91 5.15
N PHE A 277 5.88 8.10 4.38
CA PHE A 277 6.17 7.80 2.99
C PHE A 277 4.93 8.07 2.13
N TRP A 278 5.11 8.81 1.05
CA TRP A 278 4.07 9.06 0.06
C TRP A 278 4.06 7.94 -0.97
N CYS A 279 3.09 7.04 -0.89
CA CYS A 279 2.90 5.99 -1.89
C CYS A 279 1.99 6.49 -3.00
N LEU A 280 2.53 6.58 -4.21
CA LEU A 280 1.79 7.07 -5.36
C LEU A 280 1.22 5.89 -6.16
N CYS A 281 -0.04 6.01 -6.56
CA CYS A 281 -0.76 5.02 -7.35
C CYS A 281 -1.25 5.63 -8.67
N PRO A 282 -0.34 6.04 -9.59
CA PRO A 282 -0.70 6.85 -10.75
C PRO A 282 -1.75 6.19 -11.65
N ASN A 283 -1.67 4.88 -11.84
CA ASN A 283 -2.63 4.14 -12.66
C ASN A 283 -4.03 4.14 -12.01
N ALA A 284 -4.12 3.85 -10.69
CA ALA A 284 -5.39 3.87 -9.97
C ALA A 284 -5.98 5.28 -9.94
N ASN A 285 -5.17 6.30 -9.64
CA ASN A 285 -5.63 7.69 -9.59
C ASN A 285 -6.19 8.17 -10.94
N GLN A 286 -5.53 7.82 -12.04
CA GLN A 286 -6.03 8.12 -13.40
C GLN A 286 -7.29 7.31 -13.75
N TYR A 287 -7.34 6.06 -13.29
CA TYR A 287 -8.46 5.16 -13.57
C TYR A 287 -9.73 5.60 -12.82
N ILE A 288 -9.61 6.00 -11.58
CA ILE A 288 -10.73 6.31 -10.68
C ILE A 288 -11.14 7.80 -10.80
N GLU A 289 -10.20 8.72 -10.51
CA GLU A 289 -10.48 10.16 -10.35
C GLU A 289 -9.96 11.02 -11.51
N GLN A 290 -9.30 10.42 -12.52
CA GLN A 290 -8.71 11.14 -13.65
C GLN A 290 -7.71 12.23 -13.20
N THR A 291 -7.04 11.99 -12.10
CA THR A 291 -6.14 12.96 -11.47
C THR A 291 -4.78 12.34 -11.17
N MET A 292 -3.76 13.18 -11.05
CA MET A 292 -2.43 12.76 -10.61
C MET A 292 -2.09 13.42 -9.29
N PRO A 293 -1.38 12.72 -8.39
CA PRO A 293 -0.89 13.35 -7.16
C PRO A 293 0.10 14.48 -7.49
N PRO A 294 0.20 15.52 -6.64
CA PRO A 294 1.11 16.65 -6.83
C PRO A 294 2.56 16.26 -6.52
N VAL A 295 3.19 15.47 -7.40
CA VAL A 295 4.51 14.83 -7.19
C VAL A 295 5.58 15.84 -6.76
N GLU A 296 5.66 16.98 -7.43
CA GLU A 296 6.67 18.00 -7.11
C GLU A 296 6.47 18.56 -5.70
N LEU A 297 5.24 18.73 -5.26
CA LEU A 297 4.91 19.15 -3.90
C LEU A 297 5.26 18.09 -2.86
N LEU A 298 5.01 16.80 -3.17
CA LEU A 298 5.30 15.68 -2.26
C LEU A 298 6.80 15.39 -2.11
N ARG A 299 7.64 15.90 -3.02
CA ARG A 299 9.10 15.76 -2.97
C ARG A 299 9.79 16.88 -2.17
N SER A 300 9.09 17.94 -1.85
CA SER A 300 9.61 19.07 -1.07
C SER A 300 9.64 18.76 0.43
#